data_22a2f23ca952cb6eb40f6619614a021e
#
_entry.id   22a2f23ca952cb6eb40f6619614a021e
#
_cell.length_a   1.000
_cell.length_b   1.000
_cell.length_c   1.000
_cell.angle_alpha   90.00
_cell.angle_beta   90.00
_cell.angle_gamma   90.00
#
_symmetry.space_group_name_H-M   'P 1'
#
loop_
_entity.id
_entity.type
_entity.pdbx_description
1 polymer ?
#
loop_
_entity_poly.entity_id
_entity_poly.type
_entity_poly.pdbx_seq_one_letter_code
_entity_poly.pdbx_strand_id
1 'polypeptide(L)'
;VVIDSDAVLDVADGIPTDPGTEFNLHQYTNLISYPFAGSAAIEATIPETAQLSIDAILGEGAATMNTAEGWIGGLNNLSGTEGYWFITNDSVSFTYNPPAEGVARKASPIRSVPMEFAFKQSTQQAFYFVENATIGGEPIEKEDLIIAYNGDVRVGSRYWYGETTDIPAMGTDGSDAYAGYCSAGDKISFKILDASSGNLIYMVADG
;
A
#
# COMPACT_ATOMS: atom_id res chain seq x y z
N VAL A 1 8.76 -16.48 9.72
CA VAL A 1 9.07 -16.86 11.13
C VAL A 1 7.89 -16.42 11.97
N VAL A 2 7.26 -17.34 12.68
CA VAL A 2 6.22 -17.01 13.67
C VAL A 2 6.91 -16.93 15.02
N ILE A 3 6.80 -15.78 15.69
CA ILE A 3 7.36 -15.54 17.02
C ILE A 3 6.18 -15.48 17.99
N ASP A 4 6.19 -16.32 19.00
CA ASP A 4 5.11 -16.49 19.98
C ASP A 4 5.36 -15.75 21.31
N SER A 5 6.49 -15.08 21.40
CA SER A 5 6.91 -14.28 22.56
C SER A 5 7.80 -13.13 22.11
N ASP A 6 7.98 -12.13 22.95
CA ASP A 6 8.90 -11.02 22.68
C ASP A 6 10.30 -11.54 22.38
N ALA A 7 10.82 -11.20 21.20
CA ALA A 7 12.15 -11.57 20.75
C ALA A 7 12.84 -10.37 20.11
N VAL A 8 14.15 -10.31 20.25
CA VAL A 8 14.99 -9.32 19.58
C VAL A 8 15.79 -10.04 18.50
N LEU A 9 15.64 -9.60 17.26
CA LEU A 9 16.51 -9.99 16.16
C LEU A 9 17.70 -9.02 16.14
N ASP A 10 18.88 -9.50 16.52
CA ASP A 10 20.12 -8.74 16.39
C ASP A 10 20.75 -9.03 15.04
N VAL A 11 20.90 -7.98 14.22
CA VAL A 11 21.52 -8.02 12.89
C VAL A 11 22.80 -7.18 12.83
N ALA A 12 23.41 -6.91 13.99
CA ALA A 12 24.62 -6.06 14.08
C ALA A 12 25.76 -6.53 13.17
N ASP A 13 25.87 -7.84 12.92
CA ASP A 13 26.87 -8.44 12.03
C ASP A 13 26.32 -8.68 10.61
N GLY A 14 25.13 -8.20 10.31
CA GLY A 14 24.53 -8.30 8.97
C GLY A 14 25.33 -7.53 7.94
N ILE A 15 25.58 -8.16 6.78
CA ILE A 15 26.19 -7.48 5.63
C ILE A 15 25.05 -6.78 4.87
N PRO A 16 25.07 -5.45 4.74
CA PRO A 16 24.08 -4.73 3.93
C PRO A 16 24.07 -5.26 2.49
N THR A 17 22.89 -5.30 1.87
CA THR A 17 22.77 -5.61 0.44
C THR A 17 23.59 -4.62 -0.37
N ASP A 18 24.41 -5.13 -1.30
CA ASP A 18 25.16 -4.26 -2.22
C ASP A 18 24.17 -3.43 -3.05
N PRO A 19 24.29 -2.10 -3.02
CA PRO A 19 23.43 -1.22 -3.81
C PRO A 19 23.46 -1.50 -5.32
N GLY A 20 24.54 -2.10 -5.83
CA GLY A 20 24.68 -2.55 -7.20
C GLY A 20 24.04 -3.91 -7.52
N THR A 21 23.35 -4.53 -6.55
CA THR A 21 22.69 -5.82 -6.77
C THR A 21 21.62 -5.72 -7.86
N GLU A 22 21.69 -6.63 -8.84
CA GLU A 22 20.66 -6.81 -9.84
C GLU A 22 19.52 -7.66 -9.26
N PHE A 23 18.31 -7.14 -9.35
CA PHE A 23 17.08 -7.85 -9.00
C PHE A 23 16.48 -8.46 -10.26
N ASN A 24 16.27 -9.77 -10.22
CA ASN A 24 15.66 -10.53 -11.31
C ASN A 24 14.24 -10.92 -10.91
N LEU A 25 13.26 -10.23 -11.48
CA LEU A 25 11.84 -10.48 -11.20
C LEU A 25 11.26 -11.39 -12.27
N HIS A 26 10.48 -12.36 -11.84
CA HIS A 26 9.66 -13.18 -12.74
C HIS A 26 8.28 -12.52 -12.94
N GLN A 27 7.56 -12.90 -13.98
CA GLN A 27 6.17 -12.47 -14.18
C GLN A 27 5.32 -12.75 -12.93
N TYR A 28 4.41 -11.88 -12.59
CA TYR A 28 3.49 -11.85 -11.45
C TYR A 28 4.14 -11.28 -10.17
N THR A 29 4.17 -11.99 -9.07
CA THR A 29 4.41 -11.43 -7.73
C THR A 29 5.81 -11.74 -7.22
N ASN A 30 6.58 -10.71 -6.87
CA ASN A 30 7.93 -10.81 -6.36
C ASN A 30 8.07 -10.02 -5.05
N LEU A 31 8.69 -10.59 -4.03
CA LEU A 31 9.01 -9.87 -2.79
C LEU A 31 10.46 -9.45 -2.81
N ILE A 32 10.71 -8.14 -2.84
CA ILE A 32 12.08 -7.59 -2.79
C ILE A 32 12.17 -6.43 -1.80
N SER A 33 13.38 -6.11 -1.37
CA SER A 33 13.66 -4.98 -0.47
C SER A 33 14.30 -3.83 -1.22
N TYR A 34 14.22 -2.62 -0.63
CA TYR A 34 14.96 -1.46 -1.10
C TYR A 34 16.34 -1.42 -0.43
N PRO A 35 17.48 -1.41 -1.20
CA PRO A 35 18.82 -1.65 -0.65
C PRO A 35 19.50 -0.40 -0.08
N PHE A 36 18.90 0.78 -0.20
CA PHE A 36 19.52 2.02 0.28
C PHE A 36 18.95 2.45 1.63
N ALA A 37 19.75 3.16 2.42
CA ALA A 37 19.28 3.81 3.63
C ALA A 37 18.35 5.00 3.31
N GLY A 38 17.37 5.25 4.19
CA GLY A 38 16.37 6.30 4.01
C GLY A 38 15.28 5.89 3.02
N SER A 39 14.66 6.86 2.35
CA SER A 39 13.62 6.60 1.37
C SER A 39 13.83 7.42 0.09
N ALA A 40 13.34 6.89 -1.03
CA ALA A 40 13.38 7.55 -2.32
C ALA A 40 12.08 7.34 -3.10
N ALA A 41 11.74 8.32 -3.94
CA ALA A 41 10.56 8.23 -4.79
C ALA A 41 10.66 7.05 -5.77
N ILE A 42 9.56 6.32 -5.94
CA ILE A 42 9.47 5.15 -6.83
C ILE A 42 9.95 5.50 -8.24
N GLU A 43 9.44 6.59 -8.80
CA GLU A 43 9.81 7.05 -10.14
C GLU A 43 11.29 7.33 -10.31
N ALA A 44 11.96 7.81 -9.25
CA ALA A 44 13.37 8.16 -9.32
C ALA A 44 14.28 6.94 -9.13
N THR A 45 13.84 5.98 -8.32
CA THR A 45 14.69 4.87 -7.89
C THR A 45 14.58 3.62 -8.77
N ILE A 46 13.44 3.41 -9.44
CA ILE A 46 13.26 2.33 -10.41
C ILE A 46 13.59 2.84 -11.80
N PRO A 47 14.50 2.20 -12.55
CA PRO A 47 14.79 2.60 -13.93
C PRO A 47 13.53 2.62 -14.81
N GLU A 48 13.37 3.65 -15.65
CA GLU A 48 12.19 3.81 -16.53
C GLU A 48 11.91 2.56 -17.38
N THR A 49 12.96 1.90 -17.87
CA THR A 49 12.82 0.65 -18.65
C THR A 49 12.22 -0.49 -17.83
N ALA A 50 12.53 -0.56 -16.54
CA ALA A 50 11.98 -1.58 -15.64
C ALA A 50 10.54 -1.25 -15.25
N GLN A 51 10.20 0.02 -15.09
CA GLN A 51 8.83 0.45 -14.76
C GLN A 51 7.80 -0.06 -15.77
N LEU A 52 8.17 -0.20 -17.06
CA LEU A 52 7.28 -0.70 -18.12
C LEU A 52 6.75 -2.14 -17.86
N SER A 53 7.47 -2.92 -17.08
CA SER A 53 7.10 -4.30 -16.74
C SER A 53 6.51 -4.43 -15.34
N ILE A 54 6.33 -3.34 -14.60
CA ILE A 54 5.79 -3.35 -13.24
C ILE A 54 4.40 -2.71 -13.24
N ASP A 55 3.38 -3.48 -12.90
CA ASP A 55 1.99 -3.01 -12.85
C ASP A 55 1.66 -2.33 -11.52
N ALA A 56 2.19 -2.87 -10.41
CA ALA A 56 1.90 -2.33 -9.08
C ALA A 56 3.01 -2.67 -8.07
N ILE A 57 3.09 -1.89 -7.00
CA ILE A 57 3.93 -2.14 -5.85
C ILE A 57 3.09 -2.02 -4.59
N LEU A 58 3.17 -3.04 -3.72
CA LEU A 58 2.44 -3.09 -2.46
C LEU A 58 3.45 -3.12 -1.32
N GLY A 59 3.28 -2.19 -0.37
CA GLY A 59 3.97 -2.17 0.90
C GLY A 59 3.03 -2.53 2.05
N GLU A 60 3.46 -2.33 3.27
CA GLU A 60 2.63 -2.49 4.45
C GLU A 60 1.58 -1.38 4.51
N GLY A 61 0.32 -1.74 4.27
CA GLY A 61 -0.83 -0.83 4.36
C GLY A 61 -0.90 0.26 3.28
N ALA A 62 -0.06 0.24 2.26
CA ALA A 62 -0.10 1.15 1.12
C ALA A 62 0.25 0.44 -0.18
N ALA A 63 -0.32 0.94 -1.28
CA ALA A 63 -0.03 0.43 -2.60
C ALA A 63 0.10 1.58 -3.61
N THR A 64 0.72 1.27 -4.74
CA THR A 64 0.71 2.13 -5.92
C THR A 64 0.55 1.29 -7.17
N MET A 65 -0.11 1.84 -8.18
CA MET A 65 -0.33 1.23 -9.48
C MET A 65 0.35 2.07 -10.55
N ASN A 66 1.02 1.41 -11.48
CA ASN A 66 1.63 2.07 -12.62
C ASN A 66 0.60 2.22 -13.74
N THR A 67 0.36 3.45 -14.17
CA THR A 67 -0.61 3.78 -15.21
C THR A 67 0.04 4.60 -16.32
N ALA A 68 -0.69 4.88 -17.39
CA ALA A 68 -0.21 5.78 -18.45
C ALA A 68 0.06 7.22 -17.94
N GLU A 69 -0.50 7.59 -16.80
CA GLU A 69 -0.36 8.90 -16.16
C GLU A 69 0.72 8.93 -15.07
N GLY A 70 1.38 7.79 -14.84
CA GLY A 70 2.42 7.59 -13.81
C GLY A 70 1.95 6.68 -12.67
N TRP A 71 2.65 6.75 -11.55
CA TRP A 71 2.35 5.97 -10.35
C TRP A 71 1.24 6.60 -9.54
N ILE A 72 0.15 5.86 -9.29
CA ILE A 72 -1.05 6.33 -8.61
C ILE A 72 -1.32 5.48 -7.38
N GLY A 73 -1.47 6.11 -6.22
CA GLY A 73 -1.74 5.47 -4.93
C GLY A 73 -0.99 6.11 -3.77
N GLY A 74 -1.13 5.54 -2.59
CA GLY A 74 -0.53 6.07 -1.35
C GLY A 74 0.94 5.73 -1.16
N LEU A 75 1.46 4.70 -1.86
CA LEU A 75 2.85 4.32 -1.81
C LEU A 75 3.66 5.12 -2.84
N ASN A 76 4.28 6.20 -2.40
CA ASN A 76 5.04 7.09 -3.29
C ASN A 76 6.57 6.91 -3.18
N ASN A 77 7.04 6.28 -2.12
CA ASN A 77 8.46 6.09 -1.85
C ASN A 77 8.76 4.65 -1.43
N LEU A 78 9.94 4.16 -1.78
CA LEU A 78 10.52 2.96 -1.20
C LEU A 78 11.46 3.36 -0.06
N SER A 79 11.45 2.62 1.03
CA SER A 79 12.28 2.88 2.23
C SER A 79 13.21 1.72 2.51
N GLY A 80 14.41 2.00 2.95
CA GLY A 80 15.31 0.99 3.50
C GLY A 80 14.68 0.30 4.71
N THR A 81 15.03 -0.96 4.93
CA THR A 81 14.46 -1.82 5.99
C THR A 81 13.04 -2.34 5.74
N GLU A 82 12.42 -1.96 4.64
CA GLU A 82 11.09 -2.44 4.25
C GLU A 82 11.18 -3.41 3.06
N GLY A 83 10.21 -4.32 2.98
CA GLY A 83 9.98 -5.21 1.86
C GLY A 83 8.73 -4.83 1.08
N TYR A 84 8.76 -5.07 -0.23
CA TYR A 84 7.68 -4.70 -1.13
C TYR A 84 7.33 -5.84 -2.07
N TRP A 85 6.05 -6.03 -2.32
CA TRP A 85 5.55 -6.90 -3.35
C TRP A 85 5.48 -6.15 -4.67
N PHE A 86 6.28 -6.57 -5.64
CA PHE A 86 6.26 -6.07 -7.01
C PHE A 86 5.40 -6.99 -7.86
N ILE A 87 4.36 -6.44 -8.46
CA ILE A 87 3.48 -7.13 -9.39
C ILE A 87 3.93 -6.77 -10.80
N THR A 88 4.34 -7.77 -11.57
CA THR A 88 4.93 -7.58 -12.89
C THR A 88 4.10 -8.28 -13.97
N ASN A 89 4.00 -7.64 -15.15
CA ASN A 89 3.34 -8.22 -16.33
C ASN A 89 4.29 -9.09 -17.18
N ASP A 90 5.59 -8.91 -17.04
CA ASP A 90 6.63 -9.73 -17.67
C ASP A 90 7.85 -9.85 -16.75
N SER A 91 8.78 -10.73 -17.10
CA SER A 91 10.06 -10.85 -16.41
C SER A 91 10.93 -9.62 -16.69
N VAL A 92 11.55 -9.09 -15.64
CA VAL A 92 12.41 -7.90 -15.75
C VAL A 92 13.59 -7.99 -14.79
N SER A 93 14.76 -7.55 -15.24
CA SER A 93 15.96 -7.42 -14.40
C SER A 93 16.36 -5.96 -14.33
N PHE A 94 16.63 -5.49 -13.12
CA PHE A 94 17.11 -4.13 -12.92
C PHE A 94 17.97 -3.99 -11.67
N THR A 95 18.76 -2.93 -11.64
CA THR A 95 19.42 -2.41 -10.45
C THR A 95 18.76 -1.08 -10.11
N TYR A 96 18.43 -0.85 -8.84
CA TYR A 96 17.87 0.42 -8.42
C TYR A 96 18.82 1.59 -8.73
N ASN A 97 18.27 2.71 -9.17
CA ASN A 97 19.01 3.95 -9.23
C ASN A 97 19.37 4.41 -7.81
N PRO A 98 20.62 4.83 -7.55
CA PRO A 98 20.97 5.35 -6.24
C PRO A 98 20.18 6.64 -5.95
N PRO A 99 19.77 6.88 -4.68
CA PRO A 99 19.14 8.13 -4.30
C PRO A 99 20.08 9.30 -4.59
N ALA A 100 19.54 10.43 -5.01
CA ALA A 100 20.33 11.65 -5.20
C ALA A 100 21.01 12.04 -3.89
N GLU A 101 22.31 12.38 -3.93
CA GLU A 101 23.08 12.76 -2.74
C GLU A 101 22.36 13.91 -1.97
N GLY A 102 22.20 13.73 -0.67
CA GLY A 102 21.60 14.73 0.23
C GLY A 102 20.08 14.73 0.29
N VAL A 103 19.39 13.83 -0.40
CA VAL A 103 17.91 13.74 -0.38
C VAL A 103 17.46 12.43 0.25
N ALA A 104 17.78 12.22 1.51
CA ALA A 104 16.99 11.29 2.32
C ALA A 104 15.61 11.92 2.54
N ARG A 105 14.70 11.77 1.58
CA ARG A 105 13.31 12.18 1.77
C ARG A 105 12.69 11.21 2.77
N LYS A 106 12.21 11.77 3.88
CA LYS A 106 11.33 11.01 4.79
C LYS A 106 10.08 10.70 3.98
N ALA A 107 9.71 9.43 3.88
CA ALA A 107 8.43 9.04 3.28
C ALA A 107 7.32 9.90 3.91
N SER A 108 6.43 10.44 3.10
CA SER A 108 5.27 11.15 3.65
C SER A 108 4.41 10.12 4.38
N PRO A 109 4.21 10.25 5.70
CA PRO A 109 3.43 9.26 6.42
C PRO A 109 2.00 9.28 5.89
N ILE A 110 1.41 8.11 5.71
CA ILE A 110 -0.02 7.98 5.46
C ILE A 110 -0.74 8.70 6.62
N ARG A 111 -1.69 9.56 6.28
CA ARG A 111 -2.49 10.29 7.28
C ARG A 111 -3.19 9.29 8.18
N SER A 112 -2.92 9.34 9.49
CA SER A 112 -3.54 8.45 10.46
C SER A 112 -5.05 8.74 10.58
N VAL A 113 -5.84 7.66 10.57
CA VAL A 113 -7.29 7.73 10.72
C VAL A 113 -7.67 7.77 12.22
N PRO A 114 -8.85 8.33 12.58
CA PRO A 114 -9.36 8.28 13.94
C PRO A 114 -9.44 6.83 14.46
N MET A 115 -9.21 6.62 15.75
CA MET A 115 -9.18 5.28 16.36
C MET A 115 -10.49 4.51 16.13
N GLU A 116 -11.62 5.21 16.08
CA GLU A 116 -12.93 4.61 15.81
C GLU A 116 -13.04 4.03 14.39
N PHE A 117 -12.20 4.45 13.44
CA PHE A 117 -12.14 3.94 12.07
C PHE A 117 -10.82 3.22 11.78
N ALA A 118 -9.97 3.04 12.78
CA ALA A 118 -8.74 2.27 12.65
C ALA A 118 -9.04 0.78 12.41
N PHE A 119 -8.12 0.11 11.76
CA PHE A 119 -8.12 -1.33 11.53
C PHE A 119 -6.76 -1.89 11.96
N LYS A 120 -6.69 -3.20 12.13
CA LYS A 120 -5.44 -3.88 12.43
C LYS A 120 -4.76 -4.29 11.14
N GLN A 121 -3.49 -3.93 10.98
CA GLN A 121 -2.68 -4.36 9.85
C GLN A 121 -2.54 -5.88 9.83
N SER A 122 -2.65 -6.50 8.66
CA SER A 122 -2.48 -7.93 8.42
C SER A 122 -1.45 -8.17 7.32
N THR A 123 -0.81 -9.33 7.35
CA THR A 123 0.04 -9.81 6.26
C THR A 123 -0.76 -10.24 5.02
N GLN A 124 -2.07 -10.50 5.21
CA GLN A 124 -3.02 -10.74 4.13
C GLN A 124 -3.71 -9.42 3.82
N GLN A 125 -3.51 -8.89 2.63
CA GLN A 125 -4.07 -7.59 2.25
C GLN A 125 -4.39 -7.54 0.77
N ALA A 126 -5.43 -6.77 0.43
CA ALA A 126 -5.77 -6.36 -0.91
C ALA A 126 -5.96 -4.83 -0.93
N PHE A 127 -5.91 -4.25 -2.11
CA PHE A 127 -6.14 -2.82 -2.30
C PHE A 127 -7.19 -2.60 -3.38
N TYR A 128 -8.09 -1.66 -3.11
CA TYR A 128 -9.09 -1.17 -4.05
C TYR A 128 -8.72 0.25 -4.44
N PHE A 129 -8.50 0.48 -5.73
CA PHE A 129 -8.20 1.81 -6.25
C PHE A 129 -9.50 2.50 -6.63
N VAL A 130 -9.88 3.52 -5.85
CA VAL A 130 -11.07 4.33 -6.08
C VAL A 130 -10.66 5.54 -6.90
N GLU A 131 -11.10 5.60 -8.15
CA GLU A 131 -10.76 6.69 -9.07
C GLU A 131 -11.57 7.95 -8.80
N ASN A 132 -12.86 7.78 -8.53
CA ASN A 132 -13.80 8.85 -8.28
C ASN A 132 -14.78 8.44 -7.19
N ALA A 133 -15.18 9.39 -6.35
CA ALA A 133 -16.27 9.21 -5.40
C ALA A 133 -17.07 10.51 -5.25
N THR A 134 -18.40 10.38 -5.11
CA THR A 134 -19.31 11.52 -4.97
C THR A 134 -20.32 11.29 -3.86
N ILE A 135 -20.78 12.37 -3.25
CA ILE A 135 -21.94 12.40 -2.34
C ILE A 135 -22.97 13.36 -2.93
N GLY A 136 -24.17 12.84 -3.24
CA GLY A 136 -25.23 13.66 -3.85
C GLY A 136 -24.88 14.22 -5.23
N GLY A 137 -23.89 13.64 -5.92
CA GLY A 137 -23.41 14.12 -7.23
C GLY A 137 -22.22 15.09 -7.17
N GLU A 138 -21.82 15.53 -5.97
CA GLU A 138 -20.64 16.37 -5.78
C GLU A 138 -19.43 15.52 -5.38
N PRO A 139 -18.22 15.82 -5.90
CA PRO A 139 -16.99 15.12 -5.51
C PRO A 139 -16.74 15.19 -4.01
N ILE A 140 -16.21 14.12 -3.42
CA ILE A 140 -15.79 14.11 -2.02
C ILE A 140 -14.50 14.91 -1.81
N GLU A 141 -14.29 15.37 -0.57
CA GLU A 141 -13.16 16.20 -0.18
C GLU A 141 -12.03 15.37 0.47
N LYS A 142 -10.83 15.96 0.57
CA LYS A 142 -9.65 15.27 1.18
C LYS A 142 -9.80 14.96 2.67
N GLU A 143 -10.76 15.57 3.32
CA GLU A 143 -11.13 15.34 4.71
C GLU A 143 -12.05 14.14 4.88
N ASP A 144 -12.69 13.68 3.79
CA ASP A 144 -13.57 12.54 3.79
C ASP A 144 -12.78 11.23 3.90
N LEU A 145 -13.35 10.26 4.60
CA LEU A 145 -12.70 8.99 4.87
C LEU A 145 -13.49 7.86 4.17
N ILE A 146 -12.81 7.10 3.33
CA ILE A 146 -13.38 5.88 2.74
C ILE A 146 -13.01 4.70 3.63
N ILE A 147 -14.00 3.87 3.98
CA ILE A 147 -13.87 2.77 4.92
C ILE A 147 -14.36 1.49 4.27
N ALA A 148 -13.49 0.47 4.27
CA ALA A 148 -13.79 -0.87 3.75
C ALA A 148 -14.34 -1.77 4.86
N TYR A 149 -15.38 -2.54 4.53
CA TYR A 149 -16.04 -3.48 5.42
C TYR A 149 -16.16 -4.88 4.79
N ASN A 150 -15.88 -5.90 5.60
CA ASN A 150 -16.32 -7.27 5.35
C ASN A 150 -17.52 -7.59 6.25
N GLY A 151 -18.73 -7.58 5.69
CA GLY A 151 -19.95 -7.56 6.50
C GLY A 151 -20.00 -6.33 7.42
N ASP A 152 -20.01 -6.56 8.74
CA ASP A 152 -20.01 -5.49 9.75
C ASP A 152 -18.59 -5.20 10.29
N VAL A 153 -17.59 -5.95 9.88
CA VAL A 153 -16.22 -5.80 10.35
C VAL A 153 -15.46 -4.82 9.46
N ARG A 154 -14.89 -3.81 10.08
CA ARG A 154 -14.02 -2.83 9.40
C ARG A 154 -12.66 -3.46 9.10
N VAL A 155 -12.27 -3.46 7.83
CA VAL A 155 -11.05 -4.14 7.35
C VAL A 155 -10.05 -3.18 6.71
N GLY A 156 -10.42 -1.92 6.53
CA GLY A 156 -9.53 -0.89 6.00
C GLY A 156 -10.16 0.48 6.05
N SER A 157 -9.33 1.51 5.98
CA SER A 157 -9.79 2.89 5.86
C SER A 157 -8.69 3.79 5.32
N ARG A 158 -9.07 4.81 4.56
CA ARG A 158 -8.16 5.77 3.96
C ARG A 158 -8.86 7.12 3.74
N TYR A 159 -8.18 8.20 4.09
CA TYR A 159 -8.61 9.53 3.67
C TYR A 159 -8.51 9.67 2.15
N TRP A 160 -9.49 10.33 1.55
CA TRP A 160 -9.46 10.64 0.13
C TRP A 160 -8.28 11.54 -0.20
N TYR A 161 -7.52 11.22 -1.25
CA TYR A 161 -6.35 12.04 -1.66
C TYR A 161 -6.74 13.23 -2.56
N GLY A 162 -7.97 13.27 -3.06
CA GLY A 162 -8.42 14.20 -4.09
C GLY A 162 -8.19 13.71 -5.52
N GLU A 163 -7.73 12.48 -5.63
CA GLU A 163 -7.44 11.74 -6.85
C GLU A 163 -7.52 10.24 -6.54
N THR A 164 -7.21 9.37 -7.50
CA THR A 164 -7.24 7.91 -7.27
C THR A 164 -6.58 7.52 -5.96
N THR A 165 -7.34 6.86 -5.10
CA THR A 165 -6.93 6.52 -3.73
C THR A 165 -6.95 5.02 -3.52
N ASP A 166 -5.88 4.45 -2.97
CA ASP A 166 -5.73 3.05 -2.60
C ASP A 166 -6.42 2.76 -1.26
N ILE A 167 -7.52 2.04 -1.25
CA ILE A 167 -8.21 1.65 -0.02
C ILE A 167 -7.76 0.24 0.38
N PRO A 168 -7.09 0.06 1.54
CA PRO A 168 -6.70 -1.27 1.99
C PRO A 168 -7.90 -2.08 2.43
N ALA A 169 -7.84 -3.40 2.22
CA ALA A 169 -8.76 -4.39 2.77
C ALA A 169 -7.94 -5.53 3.35
N MET A 170 -7.90 -5.62 4.67
CA MET A 170 -7.09 -6.60 5.39
C MET A 170 -7.77 -7.95 5.45
N GLY A 171 -7.01 -9.00 5.19
CA GLY A 171 -7.44 -10.38 5.23
C GLY A 171 -7.11 -11.06 6.57
N THR A 172 -7.78 -12.20 6.81
CA THR A 172 -7.50 -13.06 7.96
C THR A 172 -6.30 -13.96 7.68
N ASP A 173 -5.47 -14.16 8.70
CA ASP A 173 -4.41 -15.19 8.72
C ASP A 173 -4.89 -16.49 9.38
N GLY A 174 -6.19 -16.56 9.73
CA GLY A 174 -6.82 -17.69 10.43
C GLY A 174 -6.75 -17.61 11.95
N SER A 175 -6.11 -16.60 12.52
CA SER A 175 -6.09 -16.39 13.97
C SER A 175 -7.30 -15.60 14.47
N ASP A 176 -7.63 -15.76 15.76
CA ASP A 176 -8.73 -15.03 16.43
C ASP A 176 -8.52 -13.51 16.38
N ALA A 177 -7.26 -13.07 16.25
CA ALA A 177 -6.91 -11.65 16.18
C ALA A 177 -7.45 -10.94 14.94
N TYR A 178 -7.80 -11.69 13.88
CA TYR A 178 -8.35 -11.22 12.62
C TYR A 178 -9.73 -11.85 12.33
N ALA A 179 -10.47 -12.18 13.38
CA ALA A 179 -11.83 -12.71 13.23
C ALA A 179 -12.71 -11.73 12.42
N GLY A 180 -13.36 -12.22 11.36
CA GLY A 180 -14.20 -11.43 10.46
C GLY A 180 -13.45 -10.61 9.42
N TYR A 181 -12.11 -10.68 9.36
CA TYR A 181 -11.32 -10.09 8.27
C TYR A 181 -11.53 -10.89 6.97
N CYS A 182 -11.12 -10.31 5.84
CA CYS A 182 -11.43 -10.84 4.52
C CYS A 182 -10.81 -12.21 4.27
N SER A 183 -11.56 -13.08 3.62
CA SER A 183 -11.09 -14.29 2.97
C SER A 183 -11.16 -14.15 1.45
N ALA A 184 -10.42 -14.95 0.72
CA ALA A 184 -10.49 -14.93 -0.74
C ALA A 184 -11.92 -15.19 -1.23
N GLY A 185 -12.43 -14.27 -2.07
CA GLY A 185 -13.79 -14.33 -2.62
C GLY A 185 -14.84 -13.55 -1.81
N ASP A 186 -14.50 -12.99 -0.67
CA ASP A 186 -15.40 -12.10 0.06
C ASP A 186 -15.71 -10.82 -0.74
N LYS A 187 -16.94 -10.33 -0.59
CA LYS A 187 -17.38 -9.06 -1.20
C LYS A 187 -17.23 -7.95 -0.19
N ILE A 188 -16.36 -7.01 -0.49
CA ILE A 188 -16.11 -5.84 0.34
C ILE A 188 -17.14 -4.76 0.02
N SER A 189 -17.67 -4.14 1.05
CA SER A 189 -18.52 -2.95 0.95
C SER A 189 -17.78 -1.72 1.45
N PHE A 190 -18.16 -0.55 0.94
CA PHE A 190 -17.51 0.70 1.29
C PHE A 190 -18.50 1.69 1.86
N LYS A 191 -18.03 2.53 2.78
CA LYS A 191 -18.75 3.69 3.28
C LYS A 191 -17.84 4.90 3.24
N ILE A 192 -18.43 6.07 3.05
CA ILE A 192 -17.75 7.35 3.15
C ILE A 192 -18.21 8.02 4.44
N LEU A 193 -17.27 8.41 5.30
CA LEU A 193 -17.53 9.35 6.36
C LEU A 193 -17.37 10.75 5.76
N ASP A 194 -18.47 11.43 5.57
CA ASP A 194 -18.52 12.83 5.15
C ASP A 194 -18.08 13.72 6.32
N ALA A 195 -16.91 14.30 6.20
CA ALA A 195 -16.33 15.15 7.24
C ALA A 195 -17.17 16.41 7.52
N SER A 196 -17.90 16.91 6.53
CA SER A 196 -18.70 18.12 6.63
C SER A 196 -19.96 17.92 7.47
N SER A 197 -20.60 16.74 7.35
CA SER A 197 -21.85 16.42 8.06
C SER A 197 -21.66 15.42 9.23
N GLY A 198 -20.52 14.74 9.27
CA GLY A 198 -20.26 13.62 10.19
C GLY A 198 -21.07 12.36 9.90
N ASN A 199 -21.74 12.28 8.75
CA ASN A 199 -22.57 11.14 8.37
C ASN A 199 -21.74 10.04 7.71
N LEU A 200 -22.11 8.78 7.97
CA LEU A 200 -21.55 7.61 7.33
C LEU A 200 -22.51 7.15 6.19
N ILE A 201 -22.04 7.27 4.96
CA ILE A 201 -22.84 7.08 3.74
C ILE A 201 -22.38 5.81 3.04
N TYR A 202 -23.32 4.94 2.65
CA TYR A 202 -23.00 3.76 1.84
C TYR A 202 -22.55 4.15 0.44
N MET A 203 -21.46 3.57 0.01
CA MET A 203 -20.92 3.73 -1.33
C MET A 203 -21.47 2.64 -2.26
N VAL A 204 -21.91 3.04 -3.44
CA VAL A 204 -22.23 2.11 -4.54
C VAL A 204 -21.05 2.16 -5.49
N ALA A 205 -20.41 1.02 -5.71
CA ALA A 205 -19.30 0.92 -6.64
C ALA A 205 -19.85 0.55 -8.04
N ASP A 206 -19.42 1.30 -9.04
CA ASP A 206 -19.60 1.00 -10.46
C ASP A 206 -18.27 0.46 -10.98
N GLY A 207 -18.18 -0.86 -11.30
CA GLY A 207 -16.95 -1.50 -11.79
C GLY A 207 -17.08 -2.99 -11.97
#